data_d0070de6c98b6978c59590dd297b5531
#
_entry.id   d0070de6c98b6978c59590dd297b5531
#
_cell.length_a   1.000
_cell.length_b   1.000
_cell.length_c   1.000
_cell.angle_alpha   90.00
_cell.angle_beta   90.00
_cell.angle_gamma   90.00
#
_symmetry.space_group_name_H-M   'P 1'
#
loop_
_entity.id
_entity.type
_entity.pdbx_description
1 polymer ?
#
loop_
_entity_poly.entity_id
_entity_poly.type
_entity_poly.pdbx_seq_one_letter_code
_entity_poly.pdbx_strand_id
1 'polypeptide(L)'
;MIIKIKQTASNIKQLFDIESDSLTAYGELGNLNKFQDITLSYNTTIINGEFVFSKPVNYIPLRYFFKKTNSVRKFVLYKDGEEYGNIVNSIEGFYKSRHIITLNDGNTFYCYSRSKGRFDYISIYQNNKQIALVETFLTTTDFKFNHKLYILDEYNSFADVLTFFVLYYSNFNYSERFHMSKYTNYSVSYSFSFYNKKFDPKWRENHFPNENFFGKINI
;
A
#
# COMPACT_ATOMS: atom_id res chain seq x y z
N MET A 1 -12.15 -0.27 12.56
CA MET A 1 -12.35 -1.36 11.56
C MET A 1 -11.04 -2.05 11.26
N ILE A 2 -11.06 -3.38 11.03
CA ILE A 2 -9.88 -4.14 10.60
C ILE A 2 -10.23 -4.89 9.33
N ILE A 3 -9.34 -4.79 8.32
CA ILE A 3 -9.49 -5.48 7.03
C ILE A 3 -8.30 -6.42 6.86
N LYS A 4 -8.59 -7.71 6.65
CA LYS A 4 -7.61 -8.74 6.35
C LYS A 4 -7.54 -8.92 4.84
N ILE A 5 -6.35 -8.85 4.27
CA ILE A 5 -6.11 -8.95 2.84
C ILE A 5 -5.11 -10.09 2.64
N LYS A 6 -5.57 -11.17 2.05
CA LYS A 6 -4.80 -12.40 1.85
C LYS A 6 -4.59 -12.67 0.37
N GLN A 7 -3.34 -12.75 -0.06
CA GLN A 7 -3.03 -13.20 -1.41
C GLN A 7 -3.37 -14.68 -1.57
N THR A 8 -4.21 -15.02 -2.54
CA THR A 8 -4.65 -16.40 -2.79
C THR A 8 -3.99 -17.01 -4.01
N ALA A 9 -3.65 -16.20 -5.02
CA ALA A 9 -2.91 -16.62 -6.19
C ALA A 9 -1.83 -15.62 -6.59
N SER A 10 -0.74 -16.11 -7.21
CA SER A 10 0.42 -15.30 -7.61
C SER A 10 1.00 -15.68 -8.98
N ASN A 11 0.26 -16.42 -9.81
CA ASN A 11 0.77 -16.92 -11.10
C ASN A 11 0.65 -15.85 -12.21
N ILE A 12 -0.32 -16.01 -13.11
CA ILE A 12 -0.57 -15.08 -14.23
C ILE A 12 -1.25 -13.81 -13.71
N LYS A 13 -2.13 -13.94 -12.71
CA LYS A 13 -2.80 -12.86 -12.01
C LYS A 13 -2.57 -13.02 -10.52
N GLN A 14 -2.49 -11.91 -9.82
CA GLN A 14 -2.49 -11.93 -8.37
C GLN A 14 -3.92 -11.71 -7.88
N LEU A 15 -4.39 -12.61 -7.05
CA LEU A 15 -5.72 -12.58 -6.50
C LEU A 15 -5.63 -12.41 -4.99
N PHE A 16 -6.52 -11.58 -4.45
CA PHE A 16 -6.58 -11.31 -3.03
C PHE A 16 -8.00 -11.47 -2.52
N ASP A 17 -8.16 -12.26 -1.48
CA ASP A 17 -9.38 -12.29 -0.67
C ASP A 17 -9.27 -11.22 0.40
N ILE A 18 -10.34 -10.46 0.58
CA ILE A 18 -10.39 -9.31 1.46
C ILE A 18 -11.59 -9.49 2.39
N GLU A 19 -11.34 -9.53 3.68
CA GLU A 19 -12.34 -9.80 4.71
C GLU A 19 -12.30 -8.75 5.83
N SER A 20 -13.45 -8.32 6.28
CA SER A 20 -13.65 -7.61 7.54
C SER A 20 -14.98 -8.04 8.16
N ASP A 21 -15.27 -7.62 9.40
CA ASP A 21 -16.50 -8.00 10.11
C ASP A 21 -17.80 -7.61 9.35
N SER A 22 -17.73 -6.63 8.47
CA SER A 22 -18.88 -6.10 7.72
C SER A 22 -18.74 -6.19 6.20
N LEU A 23 -17.67 -6.85 5.69
CA LEU A 23 -17.32 -6.73 4.28
C LEU A 23 -16.62 -7.97 3.76
N THR A 24 -17.02 -8.39 2.56
CA THR A 24 -16.25 -9.30 1.71
C THR A 24 -15.92 -8.57 0.42
N ALA A 25 -14.66 -8.51 0.05
CA ALA A 25 -14.20 -7.87 -1.18
C ALA A 25 -13.15 -8.75 -1.87
N TYR A 26 -12.90 -8.46 -3.13
CA TYR A 26 -11.96 -9.19 -3.97
C TYR A 26 -11.04 -8.22 -4.70
N GLY A 27 -9.74 -8.51 -4.69
CA GLY A 27 -8.73 -7.74 -5.40
C GLY A 27 -8.05 -8.55 -6.49
N GLU A 28 -7.86 -7.93 -7.66
CA GLU A 28 -7.15 -8.51 -8.80
C GLU A 28 -6.05 -7.56 -9.28
N LEU A 29 -4.86 -8.12 -9.52
CA LEU A 29 -3.74 -7.44 -10.15
C LEU A 29 -3.37 -8.18 -11.44
N GLY A 30 -3.37 -7.49 -12.58
CA GLY A 30 -2.92 -8.02 -13.85
C GLY A 30 -1.39 -8.21 -13.88
N ASN A 31 -0.91 -9.32 -14.41
CA ASN A 31 0.52 -9.71 -14.35
C ASN A 31 1.30 -9.50 -15.65
N LEU A 32 0.67 -9.13 -16.75
CA LEU A 32 1.29 -9.24 -18.08
C LEU A 32 2.04 -8.02 -18.58
N ASN A 33 1.93 -6.86 -17.91
CA ASN A 33 2.67 -5.65 -18.30
C ASN A 33 3.08 -4.85 -17.06
N LYS A 34 4.18 -4.09 -17.17
CA LYS A 34 4.61 -3.12 -16.14
C LYS A 34 3.59 -2.01 -15.86
N PHE A 35 2.45 -2.03 -16.55
CA PHE A 35 1.30 -1.14 -16.47
C PHE A 35 0.09 -1.96 -16.06
N GLN A 36 0.10 -2.40 -14.82
CA GLN A 36 -0.88 -3.36 -14.34
C GLN A 36 -2.13 -2.62 -13.90
N ASP A 37 -3.25 -3.03 -14.48
CA ASP A 37 -4.56 -2.64 -14.02
C ASP A 37 -4.80 -3.31 -12.67
N ILE A 38 -5.24 -2.52 -11.72
CA ILE A 38 -5.65 -2.98 -10.39
C ILE A 38 -7.14 -2.82 -10.30
N THR A 39 -7.83 -3.88 -9.90
CA THR A 39 -9.28 -3.87 -9.68
C THR A 39 -9.58 -4.31 -8.26
N LEU A 40 -10.37 -3.53 -7.56
CA LEU A 40 -10.96 -3.85 -6.27
C LEU A 40 -12.48 -3.87 -6.41
N SER A 41 -13.09 -5.00 -6.19
CA SER A 41 -14.54 -5.13 -6.01
C SER A 41 -14.85 -5.06 -4.53
N TYR A 42 -15.58 -4.03 -4.11
CA TYR A 42 -15.88 -3.73 -2.72
C TYR A 42 -17.37 -3.50 -2.55
N ASN A 43 -18.10 -4.48 -2.00
CA ASN A 43 -19.57 -4.51 -2.03
C ASN A 43 -20.09 -4.38 -3.47
N THR A 44 -20.86 -3.31 -3.72
CA THR A 44 -21.40 -2.97 -5.04
C THR A 44 -20.51 -2.02 -5.85
N THR A 45 -19.40 -1.55 -5.26
CA THR A 45 -18.51 -0.55 -5.85
C THR A 45 -17.30 -1.23 -6.48
N ILE A 46 -16.86 -0.75 -7.63
CA ILE A 46 -15.63 -1.19 -8.29
C ILE A 46 -14.65 -0.02 -8.35
N ILE A 47 -13.46 -0.23 -7.77
CA ILE A 47 -12.35 0.72 -7.91
C ILE A 47 -11.32 0.11 -8.85
N ASN A 48 -11.01 0.84 -9.92
CA ASN A 48 -9.96 0.50 -10.86
C ASN A 48 -8.85 1.55 -10.79
N GLY A 49 -7.66 1.18 -11.23
CA GLY A 49 -6.58 2.16 -11.33
C GLY A 49 -5.57 1.79 -12.38
N GLU A 50 -5.01 2.80 -13.01
CA GLU A 50 -4.02 2.68 -14.08
C GLU A 50 -2.90 3.71 -13.96
N PHE A 51 -1.71 3.38 -14.49
CA PHE A 51 -0.61 4.32 -14.58
C PHE A 51 -0.78 5.27 -15.77
N VAL A 52 -0.77 6.55 -15.48
CA VAL A 52 -0.68 7.60 -16.50
C VAL A 52 0.73 8.18 -16.53
N PHE A 53 1.38 8.10 -17.68
CA PHE A 53 2.70 8.66 -17.87
C PHE A 53 2.64 10.17 -18.02
N SER A 54 3.30 10.88 -17.11
CA SER A 54 3.55 12.29 -17.31
C SER A 54 4.84 12.48 -18.12
N LYS A 55 4.88 13.53 -18.89
CA LYS A 55 5.91 14.09 -19.79
C LYS A 55 7.32 13.42 -19.82
N PRO A 56 7.95 13.21 -21.01
CA PRO A 56 9.26 12.55 -21.19
C PRO A 56 10.42 13.14 -20.37
N VAL A 57 10.37 14.44 -20.10
CA VAL A 57 11.37 15.19 -19.28
C VAL A 57 11.59 14.56 -17.89
N ASN A 58 10.66 13.81 -17.44
CA ASN A 58 10.68 13.19 -16.14
C ASN A 58 11.58 11.93 -16.03
N TYR A 59 12.18 11.47 -17.13
CA TYR A 59 13.05 10.28 -17.16
C TYR A 59 14.55 10.61 -17.01
N ILE A 60 14.92 11.89 -16.83
CA ILE A 60 16.33 12.31 -16.76
C ILE A 60 16.90 11.93 -15.38
N PRO A 61 18.04 11.18 -15.32
CA PRO A 61 18.67 10.76 -14.07
C PRO A 61 19.05 11.90 -13.12
N LEU A 62 19.37 13.09 -13.66
CA LEU A 62 19.70 14.31 -12.91
C LEU A 62 18.59 14.83 -11.99
N ARG A 63 17.40 14.32 -12.13
CA ARG A 63 16.22 14.67 -11.36
C ARG A 63 16.37 14.43 -9.86
N TYR A 64 17.17 13.46 -9.45
CA TYR A 64 17.44 13.16 -8.04
C TYR A 64 18.17 14.30 -7.31
N PHE A 65 18.79 15.22 -8.04
CA PHE A 65 19.47 16.38 -7.47
C PHE A 65 18.56 17.58 -7.21
N PHE A 66 17.33 17.58 -7.71
CA PHE A 66 16.38 18.66 -7.49
C PHE A 66 15.49 18.40 -6.29
N LYS A 67 15.29 19.42 -5.45
CA LYS A 67 14.72 19.33 -4.09
C LYS A 67 13.32 18.77 -3.95
N LYS A 68 12.54 18.58 -4.99
CA LYS A 68 11.17 18.05 -4.92
C LYS A 68 10.78 17.43 -6.24
N THR A 69 10.83 16.12 -6.33
CA THR A 69 10.33 15.42 -7.51
C THR A 69 9.11 14.61 -7.11
N ASN A 70 7.93 15.08 -7.53
CA ASN A 70 6.78 14.19 -7.59
C ASN A 70 7.10 13.09 -8.61
N SER A 71 6.65 11.87 -8.34
CA SER A 71 6.85 10.74 -9.24
C SER A 71 6.43 11.12 -10.66
N VAL A 72 7.22 10.67 -11.61
CA VAL A 72 6.90 10.72 -13.04
C VAL A 72 5.61 10.01 -13.38
N ARG A 73 5.20 9.10 -12.48
CA ARG A 73 4.06 8.21 -12.68
C ARG A 73 2.96 8.60 -11.72
N LYS A 74 1.89 9.11 -12.28
CA LYS A 74 0.62 9.30 -11.60
C LYS A 74 -0.20 8.03 -11.82
N PHE A 75 -0.68 7.43 -10.75
CA PHE A 75 -1.63 6.33 -10.79
C PHE A 75 -3.02 6.92 -10.58
N VAL A 76 -3.86 6.87 -11.60
CA VAL A 76 -5.22 7.43 -11.56
C VAL A 76 -6.17 6.36 -11.04
N LEU A 77 -7.08 6.78 -10.17
CA LEU A 77 -8.12 5.96 -9.57
C LEU A 77 -9.47 6.29 -10.23
N TYR A 78 -10.20 5.25 -10.58
CA TYR A 78 -11.58 5.35 -11.05
C TYR A 78 -12.47 4.57 -10.10
N LYS A 79 -13.60 5.15 -9.72
CA LYS A 79 -14.64 4.51 -8.92
C LYS A 79 -15.92 4.45 -9.74
N ASP A 80 -16.40 3.23 -10.00
CA ASP A 80 -17.58 2.97 -10.84
C ASP A 80 -17.50 3.65 -12.23
N GLY A 81 -16.26 3.73 -12.77
CA GLY A 81 -15.97 4.33 -14.07
C GLY A 81 -15.69 5.84 -14.07
N GLU A 82 -15.86 6.52 -12.96
CA GLU A 82 -15.56 7.97 -12.84
C GLU A 82 -14.20 8.20 -12.16
N GLU A 83 -13.45 9.23 -12.62
CA GLU A 83 -12.16 9.58 -11.99
C GLU A 83 -12.39 10.00 -10.54
N TYR A 84 -11.85 9.22 -9.62
CA TYR A 84 -12.04 9.38 -8.19
C TYR A 84 -10.87 10.07 -7.49
N GLY A 85 -9.67 9.96 -8.05
CA GLY A 85 -8.48 10.52 -7.46
C GLY A 85 -7.19 9.98 -8.07
N ASN A 86 -6.10 10.10 -7.32
CA ASN A 86 -4.81 9.58 -7.78
C ASN A 86 -3.87 9.21 -6.64
N ILE A 87 -2.88 8.36 -6.97
CA ILE A 87 -1.75 8.01 -6.10
C ILE A 87 -0.46 8.47 -6.76
N VAL A 88 0.39 9.17 -6.01
CA VAL A 88 1.69 9.63 -6.45
C VAL A 88 2.76 9.14 -5.47
N ASN A 89 3.85 8.58 -5.98
CA ASN A 89 5.05 8.37 -5.17
C ASN A 89 5.89 9.65 -5.18
N SER A 90 5.92 10.36 -4.07
CA SER A 90 6.70 11.59 -3.89
C SER A 90 8.05 11.27 -3.30
N ILE A 91 9.11 11.70 -3.99
CA ILE A 91 10.51 11.53 -3.54
C ILE A 91 11.06 12.92 -3.22
N GLU A 92 11.52 13.10 -1.98
CA GLU A 92 12.14 14.34 -1.49
C GLU A 92 13.61 14.06 -1.11
N GLY A 93 14.55 14.31 -2.03
CA GLY A 93 15.98 14.00 -1.82
C GLY A 93 16.28 12.49 -1.78
N PHE A 94 17.44 12.12 -1.23
CA PHE A 94 17.94 10.74 -1.32
C PHE A 94 17.20 9.70 -0.49
N TYR A 95 16.49 10.10 0.59
CA TYR A 95 15.95 9.14 1.57
C TYR A 95 14.52 9.45 2.04
N LYS A 96 13.81 10.35 1.36
CA LYS A 96 12.45 10.72 1.73
C LYS A 96 11.49 10.34 0.63
N SER A 97 10.94 9.15 0.70
CA SER A 97 9.85 8.74 -0.18
C SER A 97 8.57 8.51 0.60
N ARG A 98 7.46 8.90 0.01
CA ARG A 98 6.12 8.63 0.54
C ARG A 98 5.14 8.51 -0.61
N HIS A 99 4.08 7.77 -0.40
CA HIS A 99 2.94 7.81 -1.30
C HIS A 99 1.93 8.87 -0.82
N ILE A 100 1.33 9.54 -1.76
CA ILE A 100 0.29 10.53 -1.52
C ILE A 100 -0.93 10.09 -2.32
N ILE A 101 -2.05 9.89 -1.63
CA ILE A 101 -3.36 9.64 -2.24
C ILE A 101 -4.12 10.96 -2.19
N THR A 102 -4.61 11.44 -3.32
CA THR A 102 -5.43 12.63 -3.40
C THR A 102 -6.74 12.27 -4.08
N LEU A 103 -7.86 12.53 -3.41
CA LEU A 103 -9.20 12.31 -3.94
C LEU A 103 -9.77 13.61 -4.52
N ASN A 104 -10.71 13.47 -5.44
CA ASN A 104 -11.35 14.63 -6.11
C ASN A 104 -12.22 15.47 -5.17
N ASP A 105 -12.64 14.89 -4.02
CA ASP A 105 -13.36 15.59 -2.95
C ASP A 105 -12.44 16.45 -2.05
N GLY A 106 -11.12 16.50 -2.35
CA GLY A 106 -10.12 17.26 -1.62
C GLY A 106 -9.42 16.49 -0.49
N ASN A 107 -9.85 15.29 -0.17
CA ASN A 107 -9.18 14.46 0.83
C ASN A 107 -7.79 14.03 0.35
N THR A 108 -6.79 14.16 1.24
CA THR A 108 -5.40 13.79 0.93
C THR A 108 -4.81 12.95 2.06
N PHE A 109 -4.23 11.80 1.69
CA PHE A 109 -3.60 10.88 2.63
C PHE A 109 -2.11 10.76 2.32
N TYR A 110 -1.30 10.77 3.37
CA TYR A 110 0.15 10.61 3.31
C TYR A 110 0.55 9.26 3.88
N CYS A 111 1.14 8.40 3.07
CA CYS A 111 1.48 7.04 3.41
C CYS A 111 2.99 6.89 3.54
N TYR A 112 3.46 6.53 4.73
CA TYR A 112 4.87 6.38 5.09
C TYR A 112 5.19 4.92 5.34
N SER A 113 6.03 4.33 4.49
CA SER A 113 6.45 2.93 4.62
C SER A 113 7.68 2.77 5.50
N ARG A 114 7.73 1.66 6.23
CA ARG A 114 8.87 1.24 7.02
C ARG A 114 8.98 -0.28 7.04
N SER A 115 10.18 -0.79 6.80
CA SER A 115 10.48 -2.22 6.98
C SER A 115 11.21 -2.44 8.30
N LYS A 116 10.78 -3.44 9.06
CA LYS A 116 11.44 -3.89 10.28
C LYS A 116 11.44 -5.42 10.36
N GLY A 117 12.58 -6.02 10.11
CA GLY A 117 12.72 -7.48 10.12
C GLY A 117 11.91 -8.12 8.97
N ARG A 118 10.93 -8.94 9.34
CA ARG A 118 10.05 -9.65 8.40
C ARG A 118 8.76 -8.91 8.08
N PHE A 119 8.59 -7.73 8.67
CA PHE A 119 7.36 -6.97 8.59
C PHE A 119 7.59 -5.67 7.87
N ASP A 120 6.66 -5.33 7.00
CA ASP A 120 6.53 -4.02 6.42
C ASP A 120 5.31 -3.33 7.02
N TYR A 121 5.48 -2.06 7.35
CA TYR A 121 4.45 -1.22 7.93
C TYR A 121 4.21 -0.01 7.05
N ILE A 122 2.96 0.43 6.93
CA ILE A 122 2.63 1.70 6.29
C ILE A 122 1.73 2.48 7.24
N SER A 123 2.24 3.59 7.76
CA SER A 123 1.45 4.53 8.55
C SER A 123 0.76 5.51 7.61
N ILE A 124 -0.56 5.62 7.69
CA ILE A 124 -1.38 6.49 6.84
C ILE A 124 -1.88 7.67 7.68
N TYR A 125 -1.64 8.86 7.17
CA TYR A 125 -1.95 10.13 7.83
C TYR A 125 -2.90 10.97 7.00
N GLN A 126 -3.85 11.62 7.68
CA GLN A 126 -4.64 12.73 7.14
C GLN A 126 -4.54 13.89 8.13
N ASN A 127 -4.32 15.12 7.65
CA ASN A 127 -4.21 16.33 8.49
C ASN A 127 -3.24 16.17 9.70
N ASN A 128 -2.09 15.54 9.49
CA ASN A 128 -1.08 15.20 10.52
C ASN A 128 -1.53 14.22 11.61
N LYS A 129 -2.74 13.67 11.55
CA LYS A 129 -3.21 12.59 12.42
C LYS A 129 -3.00 11.26 11.73
N GLN A 130 -2.44 10.26 12.42
CA GLN A 130 -2.41 8.89 11.92
C GLN A 130 -3.82 8.30 12.02
N ILE A 131 -4.36 7.89 10.88
CA ILE A 131 -5.74 7.39 10.74
C ILE A 131 -5.79 5.89 10.49
N ALA A 132 -4.73 5.34 9.92
CA ALA A 132 -4.66 3.93 9.59
C ALA A 132 -3.23 3.41 9.66
N LEU A 133 -3.11 2.08 9.75
CA LEU A 133 -1.85 1.34 9.71
C LEU A 133 -2.04 0.08 8.86
N VAL A 134 -1.11 -0.18 7.95
CA VAL A 134 -1.00 -1.46 7.25
C VAL A 134 0.15 -2.24 7.85
N GLU A 135 -0.09 -3.50 8.17
CA GLU A 135 0.95 -4.49 8.46
C GLU A 135 1.02 -5.50 7.31
N THR A 136 2.20 -5.76 6.80
CA THR A 136 2.45 -6.76 5.77
C THR A 136 3.37 -7.84 6.31
N PHE A 137 2.99 -9.09 6.11
CA PHE A 137 3.77 -10.26 6.46
C PHE A 137 3.84 -11.21 5.27
N LEU A 138 5.06 -11.66 4.96
CA LEU A 138 5.29 -12.70 3.97
C LEU A 138 5.30 -14.06 4.66
N THR A 139 4.40 -14.97 4.26
CA THR A 139 4.44 -16.35 4.75
C THR A 139 5.63 -17.10 4.14
N THR A 140 6.29 -17.91 4.96
CA THR A 140 7.48 -18.68 4.52
C THR A 140 7.12 -20.01 3.87
N THR A 141 5.87 -20.44 4.01
CA THR A 141 5.40 -21.75 3.51
C THR A 141 4.96 -21.69 2.06
N ASP A 142 4.29 -20.61 1.65
CA ASP A 142 3.71 -20.46 0.32
C ASP A 142 4.13 -19.16 -0.39
N PHE A 143 4.99 -18.36 0.25
CA PHE A 143 5.50 -17.07 -0.25
C PHE A 143 4.41 -16.07 -0.62
N LYS A 144 3.26 -16.12 0.06
CA LYS A 144 2.14 -15.21 -0.15
C LYS A 144 2.17 -14.07 0.85
N PHE A 145 1.75 -12.90 0.38
CA PHE A 145 1.62 -11.73 1.22
C PHE A 145 0.28 -11.73 1.94
N ASN A 146 0.35 -11.43 3.23
CA ASN A 146 -0.82 -11.19 4.05
C ASN A 146 -0.72 -9.77 4.60
N HIS A 147 -1.79 -9.00 4.45
CA HIS A 147 -1.85 -7.66 4.98
C HIS A 147 -2.99 -7.56 6.00
N LYS A 148 -2.78 -6.76 7.04
CA LYS A 148 -3.85 -6.26 7.90
C LYS A 148 -3.86 -4.75 7.80
N LEU A 149 -5.01 -4.21 7.47
CA LEU A 149 -5.26 -2.78 7.42
C LEU A 149 -6.15 -2.41 8.62
N TYR A 150 -5.62 -1.60 9.52
CA TYR A 150 -6.30 -1.05 10.67
C TYR A 150 -6.74 0.37 10.35
N ILE A 151 -8.03 0.67 10.50
CA ILE A 151 -8.60 2.00 10.21
C ILE A 151 -9.37 2.46 11.45
N LEU A 152 -9.14 3.71 11.89
CA LEU A 152 -9.96 4.32 12.94
C LEU A 152 -11.41 4.45 12.47
N ASP A 153 -12.38 4.22 13.36
CA ASP A 153 -13.79 4.10 12.99
C ASP A 153 -14.35 5.35 12.28
N GLU A 154 -13.89 6.51 12.65
CA GLU A 154 -14.27 7.79 12.02
C GLU A 154 -13.80 7.92 10.56
N TYR A 155 -12.91 7.02 10.09
CA TYR A 155 -12.38 6.99 8.72
C TYR A 155 -12.85 5.77 7.92
N ASN A 156 -13.84 5.04 8.39
CA ASN A 156 -14.38 3.85 7.72
C ASN A 156 -14.94 4.15 6.33
N SER A 157 -15.37 5.40 6.07
CA SER A 157 -15.83 5.84 4.74
C SER A 157 -14.74 5.78 3.66
N PHE A 158 -13.47 5.72 4.05
CA PHE A 158 -12.32 5.60 3.14
C PHE A 158 -11.75 4.18 3.06
N ALA A 159 -12.45 3.18 3.65
CA ALA A 159 -11.96 1.82 3.72
C ALA A 159 -11.71 1.20 2.33
N ASP A 160 -12.53 1.53 1.34
CA ASP A 160 -12.39 1.09 -0.03
C ASP A 160 -11.09 1.62 -0.68
N VAL A 161 -10.85 2.92 -0.65
CA VAL A 161 -9.64 3.52 -1.23
C VAL A 161 -8.38 3.14 -0.48
N LEU A 162 -8.43 3.00 0.86
CA LEU A 162 -7.28 2.57 1.64
C LEU A 162 -6.96 1.09 1.38
N THR A 163 -7.97 0.25 1.19
CA THR A 163 -7.79 -1.14 0.76
C THR A 163 -7.20 -1.23 -0.63
N PHE A 164 -7.71 -0.42 -1.57
CA PHE A 164 -7.13 -0.32 -2.91
C PHE A 164 -5.66 0.09 -2.87
N PHE A 165 -5.31 1.04 -2.00
CA PHE A 165 -3.92 1.45 -1.82
C PHE A 165 -3.02 0.29 -1.36
N VAL A 166 -3.51 -0.62 -0.51
CA VAL A 166 -2.73 -1.81 -0.10
C VAL A 166 -2.42 -2.69 -1.30
N LEU A 167 -3.38 -2.91 -2.20
CA LEU A 167 -3.17 -3.66 -3.44
C LEU A 167 -2.16 -2.95 -4.36
N TYR A 168 -2.32 -1.64 -4.55
CA TYR A 168 -1.37 -0.82 -5.30
C TYR A 168 0.05 -0.92 -4.74
N TYR A 169 0.19 -0.77 -3.42
CA TYR A 169 1.49 -0.84 -2.76
C TYR A 169 2.11 -2.24 -2.88
N SER A 170 1.29 -3.28 -2.73
CA SER A 170 1.73 -4.67 -2.91
C SER A 170 2.27 -4.90 -4.31
N ASN A 171 1.57 -4.44 -5.33
CA ASN A 171 2.02 -4.51 -6.72
C ASN A 171 3.32 -3.72 -6.94
N PHE A 172 3.40 -2.50 -6.43
CA PHE A 172 4.55 -1.62 -6.63
C PHE A 172 5.84 -2.16 -5.99
N ASN A 173 5.75 -2.75 -4.78
CA ASN A 173 6.93 -3.13 -4.00
C ASN A 173 7.28 -4.61 -4.08
N TYR A 174 6.33 -5.46 -4.46
CA TYR A 174 6.51 -6.91 -4.35
C TYR A 174 6.34 -7.64 -5.68
N SER A 175 6.02 -6.97 -6.78
CA SER A 175 5.76 -7.59 -8.09
C SER A 175 6.93 -8.45 -8.61
N GLU A 176 8.16 -8.05 -8.34
CA GLU A 176 9.35 -8.82 -8.77
C GLU A 176 9.57 -10.09 -7.95
N ARG A 177 8.98 -10.19 -6.75
CA ARG A 177 9.15 -11.35 -5.85
C ARG A 177 8.19 -12.50 -6.19
N PHE A 178 7.20 -12.29 -7.02
CA PHE A 178 6.17 -13.28 -7.36
C PHE A 178 6.67 -14.45 -8.23
N HIS A 179 7.81 -14.30 -8.88
CA HIS A 179 8.42 -15.36 -9.70
C HIS A 179 9.30 -16.32 -8.91
N MET A 180 9.39 -16.17 -7.61
CA MET A 180 10.27 -16.97 -6.77
C MET A 180 9.58 -18.25 -6.31
N SER A 181 9.86 -19.36 -6.99
CA SER A 181 9.34 -20.67 -6.61
C SER A 181 10.15 -21.39 -5.51
N LYS A 182 11.40 -20.98 -5.26
CA LYS A 182 12.27 -21.51 -4.18
C LYS A 182 13.29 -20.46 -3.76
N TYR A 183 13.27 -20.03 -2.51
CA TYR A 183 14.33 -19.22 -1.92
C TYR A 183 14.90 -19.91 -0.70
N THR A 184 16.21 -20.15 -0.74
CA THR A 184 16.97 -20.71 0.39
C THR A 184 17.62 -19.62 1.25
N ASN A 185 17.67 -18.37 0.78
CA ASN A 185 18.29 -17.26 1.50
C ASN A 185 17.27 -16.21 1.91
N TYR A 186 17.26 -15.89 3.18
CA TYR A 186 16.41 -14.89 3.79
C TYR A 186 17.18 -13.58 3.94
N SER A 187 16.74 -12.51 3.29
CA SER A 187 17.28 -11.18 3.52
C SER A 187 16.34 -10.40 4.43
N VAL A 188 16.87 -9.90 5.54
CA VAL A 188 16.16 -8.96 6.41
C VAL A 188 16.52 -7.56 5.95
N SER A 189 15.54 -6.79 5.47
CA SER A 189 15.76 -5.42 5.06
C SER A 189 15.31 -4.45 6.16
N TYR A 190 16.15 -3.47 6.43
CA TYR A 190 15.81 -2.33 7.28
C TYR A 190 15.74 -1.10 6.40
N SER A 191 14.60 -0.41 6.37
CA SER A 191 14.53 0.88 5.69
C SER A 191 14.92 1.99 6.64
N PHE A 192 15.98 2.71 6.28
CA PHE A 192 16.32 3.99 6.92
C PHE A 192 15.60 5.11 6.15
N SER A 193 14.51 5.62 6.72
CA SER A 193 13.82 6.77 6.16
C SER A 193 13.82 7.92 7.16
N PHE A 194 13.98 9.16 6.68
CA PHE A 194 13.80 10.36 7.50
C PHE A 194 12.38 10.49 8.06
N TYR A 195 11.43 9.71 7.55
CA TYR A 195 10.06 9.61 8.07
C TYR A 195 9.88 8.56 9.18
N ASN A 196 10.95 7.97 9.72
CA ASN A 196 10.86 7.01 10.82
C ASN A 196 10.09 7.55 12.04
N LYS A 197 10.11 8.88 12.25
CA LYS A 197 9.33 9.57 13.29
C LYS A 197 7.80 9.50 13.07
N LYS A 198 7.36 9.15 11.86
CA LYS A 198 5.94 8.96 11.53
C LYS A 198 5.45 7.53 11.83
N PHE A 199 6.29 6.66 12.37
CA PHE A 199 5.89 5.33 12.82
C PHE A 199 5.80 5.33 14.34
N ASP A 200 4.59 5.15 14.86
CA ASP A 200 4.35 4.90 16.28
C ASP A 200 4.13 3.39 16.49
N PRO A 201 5.08 2.68 17.14
CA PRO A 201 4.95 1.24 17.39
C PRO A 201 3.79 0.90 18.34
N LYS A 202 3.34 1.84 19.17
CA LYS A 202 2.23 1.64 20.12
C LYS A 202 0.87 2.02 19.53
N TRP A 203 0.84 2.70 18.37
CA TRP A 203 -0.42 3.19 17.79
C TRP A 203 -1.45 2.08 17.64
N ARG A 204 -1.02 0.93 17.12
CA ARG A 204 -1.88 -0.24 16.92
C ARG A 204 -2.42 -0.79 18.25
N GLU A 205 -1.54 -0.98 19.25
CA GLU A 205 -1.92 -1.51 20.56
C GLU A 205 -2.87 -0.56 21.28
N ASN A 206 -2.68 0.74 21.14
CA ASN A 206 -3.54 1.75 21.76
C ASN A 206 -4.94 1.82 21.15
N HIS A 207 -5.08 1.53 19.85
CA HIS A 207 -6.37 1.66 19.15
C HIS A 207 -7.06 0.32 18.90
N PHE A 208 -6.33 -0.80 18.91
CA PHE A 208 -6.81 -2.15 18.61
C PHE A 208 -6.26 -3.17 19.62
N PRO A 209 -6.52 -3.02 20.94
CA PRO A 209 -5.86 -3.80 22.00
C PRO A 209 -6.21 -5.29 21.99
N ASN A 210 -7.37 -5.67 21.45
CA ASN A 210 -7.88 -7.04 21.45
C ASN A 210 -7.47 -7.86 20.22
N GLU A 211 -6.69 -7.28 19.30
CA GLU A 211 -6.32 -7.95 18.07
C GLU A 211 -5.03 -8.76 18.18
N ASN A 212 -5.07 -9.96 17.57
CA ASN A 212 -3.88 -10.77 17.36
C ASN A 212 -3.05 -10.19 16.23
N PHE A 213 -1.89 -9.67 16.57
CA PHE A 213 -0.96 -9.07 15.62
C PHE A 213 -0.10 -10.13 14.94
N PHE A 214 0.36 -9.88 13.72
CA PHE A 214 1.27 -10.77 13.01
C PHE A 214 2.61 -10.96 13.73
N GLY A 215 3.03 -10.01 14.57
CA GLY A 215 4.23 -10.09 15.37
C GLY A 215 4.23 -9.12 16.55
N LYS A 216 4.90 -9.51 17.64
CA LYS A 216 5.23 -8.56 18.71
C LYS A 216 6.31 -7.63 18.18
N ILE A 217 6.05 -6.32 18.18
CA ILE A 217 7.08 -5.33 17.93
C ILE A 217 7.92 -5.28 19.21
N ASN A 218 8.96 -6.11 19.29
CA ASN A 218 9.97 -5.93 20.31
C ASN A 218 10.69 -4.61 19.99
N ILE A 219 10.50 -3.63 20.84
CA ILE A 219 11.12 -2.30 20.79
C ILE A 219 12.60 -2.41 21.12
#